data_12fc581f539b6b0b427c661c3449e0fb
#
_entry.id   12fc581f539b6b0b427c661c3449e0fb
#
_cell.length_a   1.000
_cell.length_b   1.000
_cell.length_c   1.000
_cell.angle_alpha   90.00
_cell.angle_beta   90.00
_cell.angle_gamma   90.00
#
_symmetry.space_group_name_H-M   'P 1'
#
loop_
_entity.id
_entity.type
_entity.pdbx_description
1 polymer ?
#
loop_
_entity_poly.entity_id
_entity_poly.type
_entity_poly.pdbx_seq_one_letter_code
_entity_poly.pdbx_strand_id
1 'polypeptide(L)'
;VSLSKSKPKPNVNASPAATDSAESVVSRSSVEDISAQDSSQGHKVSDELSFVHDAVLLQEAVAAVLGVKSLPKQTGDAGQNSDNQSSLRMSGIYVDATFGRGGHSRLLLSQLADDATLIVFDKDPTAISVARELANTDSRVKVVHDSFATLTDSLAAMGITEVDGLMADLGISSPQIDDGSRGFSFMRDGAVDMRMDTSRGQSVAEWLAKVDDETLANVLYEFGEERHSRRIARAIKQMDSFESTLELAEVIKVAHPNWQRGKHPATQSFQAMRIFINNELGDVDDFLAQSIPILKSGGQLAVISFHSLEDRRIKQFLQRHSKGQYPEDENLPMPPKRPRYFSKPKRVGPSKDEVSQNPRSRSAWLRMATRTDTEYQQTL
;
A
#
# COMPACT_ATOMS: atom_id res chain seq x y z
N VAL A 1 37.95 11.14 -28.20
CA VAL A 1 37.99 9.69 -28.23
C VAL A 1 38.22 9.21 -26.80
N SER A 2 37.20 8.87 -26.07
CA SER A 2 37.30 8.13 -24.82
C SER A 2 36.06 7.27 -24.63
N LEU A 3 36.26 5.97 -24.74
CA LEU A 3 35.26 4.92 -24.59
C LEU A 3 34.98 4.70 -23.10
N SER A 4 33.77 4.94 -22.64
CA SER A 4 33.31 4.52 -21.31
C SER A 4 32.80 3.07 -21.38
N LYS A 5 33.47 2.19 -20.64
CA LYS A 5 33.11 0.78 -20.48
C LYS A 5 31.97 0.64 -19.47
N SER A 6 30.85 0.09 -19.92
CA SER A 6 29.75 -0.39 -19.08
C SER A 6 30.15 -1.67 -18.35
N LYS A 7 29.93 -1.74 -17.04
CA LYS A 7 30.09 -2.93 -16.20
C LYS A 7 28.82 -3.78 -16.22
N PRO A 8 28.92 -5.10 -16.24
CA PRO A 8 27.77 -6.00 -16.24
C PRO A 8 27.19 -6.20 -14.83
N LYS A 9 25.88 -6.41 -14.77
CA LYS A 9 25.12 -6.77 -13.56
C LYS A 9 25.46 -8.20 -13.10
N PRO A 10 25.52 -8.49 -11.81
CA PRO A 10 25.65 -9.86 -11.33
C PRO A 10 24.33 -10.61 -11.39
N ASN A 11 24.38 -11.81 -11.95
CA ASN A 11 23.32 -12.79 -12.01
C ASN A 11 23.42 -13.66 -10.74
N VAL A 12 22.34 -13.80 -9.97
CA VAL A 12 22.29 -14.68 -8.79
C VAL A 12 21.14 -15.66 -8.95
N ASN A 13 21.47 -16.82 -9.53
CA ASN A 13 20.66 -18.04 -9.41
C ASN A 13 21.59 -19.14 -8.92
N ALA A 14 21.39 -19.63 -7.70
CA ALA A 14 21.79 -20.97 -7.28
C ALA A 14 21.03 -21.36 -6.00
N SER A 15 20.09 -22.28 -6.13
CA SER A 15 19.60 -23.13 -5.04
C SER A 15 20.60 -24.23 -4.74
N PRO A 16 20.68 -24.72 -3.52
CA PRO A 16 21.07 -26.08 -3.26
C PRO A 16 19.96 -26.93 -2.65
N ALA A 17 20.04 -28.21 -3.06
CA ALA A 17 19.12 -29.30 -2.79
C ALA A 17 19.16 -29.81 -1.34
N ALA A 18 18.07 -30.49 -1.01
CA ALA A 18 17.81 -31.24 0.21
C ALA A 18 18.71 -32.50 0.33
N THR A 19 19.03 -32.87 1.57
CA THR A 19 19.27 -34.25 1.96
C THR A 19 18.63 -34.56 3.29
N ASP A 20 17.96 -35.69 3.25
CA ASP A 20 17.15 -36.42 4.19
C ASP A 20 17.98 -37.05 5.32
N SER A 21 17.46 -37.23 6.50
CA SER A 21 17.58 -38.46 7.30
C SER A 21 16.83 -38.36 8.64
N ALA A 22 16.03 -39.37 8.86
CA ALA A 22 15.18 -39.69 10.01
C ALA A 22 15.96 -40.17 11.24
N GLU A 23 15.35 -40.11 12.41
CA GLU A 23 14.97 -41.21 13.32
C GLU A 23 14.61 -40.69 14.72
N SER A 24 13.42 -40.91 15.08
CA SER A 24 12.74 -41.52 16.22
C SER A 24 13.48 -41.66 17.56
N VAL A 25 12.79 -41.28 18.67
CA VAL A 25 12.59 -42.11 19.86
C VAL A 25 11.39 -41.60 20.69
N VAL A 26 10.52 -42.55 21.04
CA VAL A 26 9.34 -42.50 21.89
C VAL A 26 9.72 -42.60 23.37
N SER A 27 9.03 -41.89 24.29
CA SER A 27 8.72 -42.46 25.61
C SER A 27 7.49 -41.82 26.24
N ARG A 28 6.63 -42.69 26.75
CA ARG A 28 5.37 -42.49 27.46
C ARG A 28 5.61 -42.26 28.95
N SER A 29 4.64 -41.60 29.54
CA SER A 29 3.92 -41.86 30.82
C SER A 29 3.59 -40.52 31.48
N SER A 30 2.52 -40.29 32.20
CA SER A 30 1.41 -41.06 32.68
C SER A 30 0.29 -40.10 33.15
N VAL A 31 -0.93 -40.59 33.12
CA VAL A 31 -2.20 -40.00 33.51
C VAL A 31 -2.29 -39.79 35.01
N GLU A 32 -2.92 -38.68 35.47
CA GLU A 32 -3.74 -38.68 36.69
C GLU A 32 -4.93 -37.70 36.50
N ASP A 33 -6.09 -38.30 36.66
CA ASP A 33 -7.43 -37.67 36.79
C ASP A 33 -7.55 -36.93 38.12
N ILE A 34 -8.15 -35.75 38.14
CA ILE A 34 -9.01 -35.31 39.25
C ILE A 34 -10.21 -34.52 38.72
N SER A 35 -11.35 -34.99 39.16
CA SER A 35 -12.76 -34.73 38.89
C SER A 35 -13.22 -33.28 39.12
N ALA A 36 -14.18 -32.97 38.30
CA ALA A 36 -15.29 -32.01 38.33
C ALA A 36 -15.62 -31.28 39.63
N GLN A 37 -15.81 -29.97 39.54
CA GLN A 37 -16.97 -29.29 40.16
C GLN A 37 -17.45 -28.11 39.30
N ASP A 38 -18.73 -28.17 39.01
CA ASP A 38 -19.63 -27.28 38.35
C ASP A 38 -19.72 -25.92 39.06
N SER A 39 -19.60 -24.80 38.35
CA SER A 39 -20.29 -23.57 38.68
C SER A 39 -20.43 -22.69 37.44
N SER A 40 -21.61 -22.76 36.88
CA SER A 40 -22.18 -21.81 35.90
C SER A 40 -22.03 -20.36 36.34
N GLN A 41 -21.22 -19.62 35.61
CA GLN A 41 -21.41 -18.15 35.44
C GLN A 41 -21.06 -17.80 34.00
N GLY A 42 -22.09 -17.46 33.23
CA GLY A 42 -21.98 -16.97 31.90
C GLY A 42 -21.19 -15.62 31.89
N HIS A 43 -19.98 -15.68 31.40
CA HIS A 43 -19.30 -14.49 30.90
C HIS A 43 -19.78 -14.26 29.48
N LYS A 44 -20.64 -13.25 29.36
CA LYS A 44 -20.95 -12.62 28.06
C LYS A 44 -19.62 -12.16 27.46
N VAL A 45 -19.21 -12.81 26.39
CA VAL A 45 -18.23 -12.27 25.45
C VAL A 45 -18.95 -11.15 24.70
N SER A 46 -18.89 -9.96 25.25
CA SER A 46 -19.28 -8.72 24.61
C SER A 46 -18.17 -7.73 24.91
N ASP A 47 -17.27 -7.62 23.98
CA ASP A 47 -16.57 -6.38 23.60
C ASP A 47 -15.60 -6.70 22.46
N GLU A 48 -16.14 -7.10 21.29
CA GLU A 48 -15.53 -6.68 20.04
C GLU A 48 -15.68 -5.16 19.98
N LEU A 49 -14.70 -4.47 20.53
CA LEU A 49 -14.44 -3.08 20.17
C LEU A 49 -14.17 -3.06 18.66
N SER A 50 -15.23 -2.87 17.88
CA SER A 50 -15.12 -2.52 16.48
C SER A 50 -14.41 -1.17 16.40
N PHE A 51 -13.08 -1.21 16.32
CA PHE A 51 -12.31 -0.11 15.79
C PHE A 51 -12.72 0.03 14.32
N VAL A 52 -13.78 0.78 14.07
CA VAL A 52 -14.12 1.27 12.74
C VAL A 52 -13.06 2.29 12.39
N HIS A 53 -11.95 1.83 11.84
CA HIS A 53 -11.00 2.71 11.17
C HIS A 53 -11.66 3.15 9.88
N ASP A 54 -12.21 4.36 9.88
CA ASP A 54 -12.71 4.98 8.67
C ASP A 54 -11.55 5.15 7.68
N ALA A 55 -11.71 4.59 6.49
CA ALA A 55 -10.75 4.74 5.41
C ALA A 55 -10.63 6.23 5.03
N VAL A 56 -9.43 6.69 4.79
CA VAL A 56 -9.14 8.11 4.53
C VAL A 56 -9.70 8.53 3.18
N LEU A 57 -10.37 9.71 3.13
CA LEU A 57 -10.99 10.25 1.91
C LEU A 57 -11.95 9.25 1.25
N LEU A 58 -12.64 8.44 2.06
CA LEU A 58 -13.45 7.30 1.64
C LEU A 58 -14.49 7.66 0.58
N GLN A 59 -15.30 8.67 0.86
CA GLN A 59 -16.37 9.11 -0.05
C GLN A 59 -15.82 9.75 -1.32
N GLU A 60 -14.77 10.55 -1.18
CA GLU A 60 -14.12 11.25 -2.27
C GLU A 60 -13.42 10.30 -3.24
N ALA A 61 -12.74 9.28 -2.72
CA ALA A 61 -12.04 8.29 -3.56
C ALA A 61 -13.02 7.42 -4.35
N VAL A 62 -14.07 6.93 -3.69
CA VAL A 62 -15.10 6.14 -4.36
C VAL A 62 -15.88 6.97 -5.38
N ALA A 63 -16.25 8.21 -5.06
CA ALA A 63 -16.86 9.12 -6.03
C ALA A 63 -15.94 9.38 -7.23
N ALA A 64 -14.64 9.55 -6.97
CA ALA A 64 -13.64 9.78 -8.02
C ALA A 64 -13.49 8.59 -8.97
N VAL A 65 -13.37 7.37 -8.45
CA VAL A 65 -13.21 6.16 -9.28
C VAL A 65 -14.47 5.83 -10.09
N LEU A 66 -15.64 6.24 -9.60
CA LEU A 66 -16.91 6.14 -10.33
C LEU A 66 -17.14 7.30 -11.30
N GLY A 67 -16.30 8.32 -11.32
CA GLY A 67 -16.45 9.49 -12.17
C GLY A 67 -17.60 10.42 -11.80
N VAL A 68 -18.10 10.34 -10.58
CA VAL A 68 -19.23 11.16 -10.10
C VAL A 68 -18.75 12.30 -9.20
N LYS A 69 -19.56 13.34 -9.03
CA LYS A 69 -19.20 14.49 -8.19
C LYS A 69 -19.26 14.18 -6.70
N SER A 70 -20.22 13.36 -6.31
CA SER A 70 -20.45 12.91 -4.92
C SER A 70 -21.30 11.65 -4.94
N LEU A 71 -21.15 10.83 -3.92
CA LEU A 71 -22.03 9.68 -3.71
C LEU A 71 -23.39 10.13 -3.17
N PRO A 72 -24.46 9.35 -3.40
CA PRO A 72 -25.74 9.57 -2.76
C PRO A 72 -25.59 9.61 -1.24
N LYS A 73 -26.26 10.54 -0.58
CA LYS A 73 -26.28 10.56 0.89
C LYS A 73 -27.06 9.34 1.37
N GLN A 74 -26.47 8.57 2.26
CA GLN A 74 -27.23 7.60 3.03
C GLN A 74 -28.17 8.38 3.94
N THR A 75 -29.46 8.38 3.62
CA THR A 75 -30.48 8.96 4.50
C THR A 75 -30.63 8.01 5.68
N GLY A 76 -29.98 8.36 6.79
CA GLY A 76 -30.15 7.68 8.06
C GLY A 76 -31.52 8.03 8.66
N ASP A 77 -32.57 7.39 8.18
CA ASP A 77 -33.83 7.29 8.90
C ASP A 77 -34.10 5.81 9.16
N ALA A 78 -33.95 5.43 10.43
CA ALA A 78 -34.18 4.07 10.90
C ALA A 78 -35.69 3.77 10.93
N GLY A 79 -36.29 3.66 9.75
CA GLY A 79 -37.70 3.32 9.54
C GLY A 79 -37.84 2.33 8.39
N GLN A 80 -37.90 1.07 8.73
CA GLN A 80 -38.48 -0.06 7.98
C GLN A 80 -38.73 0.16 6.48
N ASN A 81 -37.71 -0.03 5.65
CA ASN A 81 -37.80 -0.68 4.34
C ASN A 81 -36.36 -0.86 3.82
N SER A 82 -35.86 -2.09 3.87
CA SER A 82 -34.49 -2.48 3.56
C SER A 82 -34.11 -2.45 2.06
N ASP A 83 -34.97 -1.95 1.18
CA ASP A 83 -34.77 -2.01 -0.27
C ASP A 83 -34.48 -0.69 -0.98
N ASN A 84 -34.27 0.41 -0.26
CA ASN A 84 -34.06 1.73 -0.88
C ASN A 84 -32.77 2.44 -0.39
N GLN A 85 -31.66 1.70 -0.27
CA GLN A 85 -30.35 2.36 -0.27
C GLN A 85 -30.14 2.92 -1.68
N SER A 86 -30.00 4.24 -1.80
CA SER A 86 -29.73 4.90 -3.07
C SER A 86 -28.33 4.52 -3.58
N SER A 87 -28.25 3.43 -4.34
CA SER A 87 -27.07 2.96 -5.05
C SER A 87 -27.06 3.54 -6.46
N LEU A 88 -25.88 3.91 -6.96
CA LEU A 88 -25.70 4.37 -8.34
C LEU A 88 -25.87 3.24 -9.36
N ARG A 89 -25.77 1.98 -8.95
CA ARG A 89 -25.82 0.77 -9.79
C ARG A 89 -24.93 0.87 -11.05
N MET A 90 -23.67 1.22 -10.82
CA MET A 90 -22.68 1.35 -11.89
C MET A 90 -22.21 -0.02 -12.34
N SER A 91 -22.39 -0.32 -13.63
CA SER A 91 -21.79 -1.50 -14.29
C SER A 91 -20.33 -1.22 -14.64
N GLY A 92 -19.59 -2.28 -14.96
CA GLY A 92 -18.20 -2.20 -15.41
C GLY A 92 -17.20 -2.94 -14.52
N ILE A 93 -15.93 -2.74 -14.82
CA ILE A 93 -14.82 -3.38 -14.12
C ILE A 93 -14.02 -2.33 -13.38
N TYR A 94 -13.88 -2.53 -12.09
CA TYR A 94 -13.16 -1.61 -11.19
C TYR A 94 -12.04 -2.35 -10.48
N VAL A 95 -10.97 -1.63 -10.17
CA VAL A 95 -9.82 -2.18 -9.42
C VAL A 95 -9.57 -1.33 -8.18
N ASP A 96 -9.51 -2.00 -7.03
CA ASP A 96 -8.91 -1.48 -5.81
C ASP A 96 -7.53 -2.12 -5.65
N ALA A 97 -6.49 -1.32 -5.90
CA ALA A 97 -5.11 -1.77 -5.93
C ALA A 97 -4.51 -1.99 -4.53
N THR A 98 -5.24 -1.61 -3.46
CA THR A 98 -4.79 -1.59 -2.07
C THR A 98 -5.96 -1.90 -1.14
N PHE A 99 -6.37 -3.16 -1.10
CA PHE A 99 -7.58 -3.56 -0.39
C PHE A 99 -7.55 -3.23 1.12
N GLY A 100 -6.42 -3.48 1.80
CA GLY A 100 -6.25 -3.24 3.22
C GLY A 100 -7.31 -3.97 4.07
N ARG A 101 -8.25 -3.19 4.64
CA ARG A 101 -9.39 -3.74 5.40
C ARG A 101 -10.71 -3.72 4.61
N GLY A 102 -10.66 -3.29 3.36
CA GLY A 102 -11.81 -3.28 2.46
C GLY A 102 -12.80 -2.13 2.68
N GLY A 103 -12.39 -1.05 3.33
CA GLY A 103 -13.26 0.11 3.54
C GLY A 103 -13.71 0.73 2.22
N HIS A 104 -12.77 1.11 1.37
CA HIS A 104 -13.05 1.62 0.03
C HIS A 104 -13.78 0.60 -0.84
N SER A 105 -13.32 -0.65 -0.85
CA SER A 105 -13.91 -1.73 -1.64
C SER A 105 -15.38 -1.98 -1.27
N ARG A 106 -15.74 -2.00 0.02
CA ARG A 106 -17.14 -2.22 0.47
C ARG A 106 -18.04 -1.06 0.07
N LEU A 107 -17.57 0.19 0.23
CA LEU A 107 -18.33 1.35 -0.22
C LEU A 107 -18.50 1.36 -1.74
N LEU A 108 -17.43 1.02 -2.48
CA LEU A 108 -17.49 0.91 -3.95
C LEU A 108 -18.50 -0.16 -4.37
N LEU A 109 -18.46 -1.37 -3.80
CA LEU A 109 -19.41 -2.45 -4.07
C LEU A 109 -20.87 -2.04 -3.82
N SER A 110 -21.13 -1.23 -2.81
CA SER A 110 -22.49 -0.72 -2.53
C SER A 110 -23.04 0.19 -3.63
N GLN A 111 -22.17 0.73 -4.50
CA GLN A 111 -22.53 1.59 -5.62
C GLN A 111 -22.54 0.85 -6.96
N LEU A 112 -22.05 -0.39 -7.01
CA LEU A 112 -21.96 -1.18 -8.23
C LEU A 112 -23.24 -1.98 -8.50
N ALA A 113 -23.52 -2.21 -9.78
CA ALA A 113 -24.57 -3.10 -10.23
C ALA A 113 -24.18 -4.60 -10.06
N ASP A 114 -25.15 -5.49 -10.23
CA ASP A 114 -24.94 -6.93 -10.06
C ASP A 114 -24.03 -7.56 -11.12
N ASP A 115 -23.94 -6.93 -12.30
CA ASP A 115 -23.10 -7.34 -13.44
C ASP A 115 -21.68 -6.74 -13.38
N ALA A 116 -21.39 -5.88 -12.41
CA ALA A 116 -20.07 -5.27 -12.26
C ALA A 116 -19.06 -6.28 -11.68
N THR A 117 -17.79 -5.99 -11.87
CA THR A 117 -16.67 -6.73 -11.27
C THR A 117 -15.76 -5.79 -10.50
N LEU A 118 -15.44 -6.14 -9.27
CA LEU A 118 -14.40 -5.49 -8.47
C LEU A 118 -13.21 -6.43 -8.29
N ILE A 119 -12.04 -6.01 -8.74
CA ILE A 119 -10.79 -6.73 -8.56
C ILE A 119 -10.01 -6.03 -7.46
N VAL A 120 -9.61 -6.78 -6.44
CA VAL A 120 -8.90 -6.24 -5.28
C VAL A 120 -7.51 -6.85 -5.18
N PHE A 121 -6.51 -6.00 -5.02
CA PHE A 121 -5.12 -6.38 -4.82
C PHE A 121 -4.69 -6.07 -3.40
N ASP A 122 -3.85 -6.92 -2.85
CA ASP A 122 -3.04 -6.59 -1.67
C ASP A 122 -1.80 -7.50 -1.62
N LYS A 123 -0.73 -7.00 -1.04
CA LYS A 123 0.49 -7.76 -0.72
C LYS A 123 0.38 -8.50 0.61
N ASP A 124 -0.38 -7.95 1.57
CA ASP A 124 -0.47 -8.45 2.93
C ASP A 124 -1.36 -9.69 3.01
N PRO A 125 -0.83 -10.86 3.41
CA PRO A 125 -1.62 -12.07 3.59
C PRO A 125 -2.84 -11.88 4.52
N THR A 126 -2.73 -10.97 5.51
CA THR A 126 -3.84 -10.66 6.44
C THR A 126 -4.95 -9.90 5.72
N ALA A 127 -4.62 -8.92 4.89
CA ALA A 127 -5.59 -8.22 4.05
C ALA A 127 -6.25 -9.17 3.05
N ILE A 128 -5.48 -10.06 2.43
CA ILE A 128 -5.97 -11.07 1.50
C ILE A 128 -6.95 -12.06 2.15
N SER A 129 -6.75 -12.42 3.41
CA SER A 129 -7.73 -13.24 4.14
C SER A 129 -9.09 -12.54 4.21
N VAL A 130 -9.11 -11.25 4.58
CA VAL A 130 -10.34 -10.45 4.64
C VAL A 130 -10.96 -10.25 3.24
N ALA A 131 -10.12 -10.08 2.21
CA ALA A 131 -10.60 -9.96 0.83
C ALA A 131 -11.28 -11.24 0.34
N ARG A 132 -10.74 -12.41 0.69
CA ARG A 132 -11.32 -13.71 0.35
C ARG A 132 -12.65 -13.94 1.09
N GLU A 133 -12.78 -13.52 2.35
CA GLU A 133 -14.06 -13.54 3.06
C GLU A 133 -15.10 -12.67 2.36
N LEU A 134 -14.72 -11.47 1.89
CA LEU A 134 -15.61 -10.63 1.11
C LEU A 134 -16.01 -11.30 -0.21
N ALA A 135 -15.08 -11.92 -0.94
CA ALA A 135 -15.34 -12.62 -2.19
C ALA A 135 -16.25 -13.86 -2.01
N ASN A 136 -16.23 -14.50 -0.84
CA ASN A 136 -17.15 -15.59 -0.52
C ASN A 136 -18.61 -15.12 -0.34
N THR A 137 -18.80 -13.84 0.00
CA THR A 137 -20.14 -13.26 0.23
C THR A 137 -20.63 -12.42 -0.96
N ASP A 138 -19.74 -11.97 -1.83
CA ASP A 138 -20.07 -11.15 -3.01
C ASP A 138 -19.32 -11.66 -4.25
N SER A 139 -20.06 -12.28 -5.17
CA SER A 139 -19.51 -12.92 -6.37
C SER A 139 -18.87 -11.93 -7.38
N ARG A 140 -19.12 -10.64 -7.21
CA ARG A 140 -18.52 -9.59 -8.03
C ARG A 140 -17.03 -9.37 -7.70
N VAL A 141 -16.57 -9.83 -6.53
CA VAL A 141 -15.21 -9.62 -6.04
C VAL A 141 -14.25 -10.69 -6.54
N LYS A 142 -13.13 -10.26 -7.11
CA LYS A 142 -11.99 -11.12 -7.48
C LYS A 142 -10.75 -10.67 -6.71
N VAL A 143 -10.04 -11.62 -6.10
CA VAL A 143 -8.90 -11.32 -5.22
C VAL A 143 -7.59 -11.69 -5.89
N VAL A 144 -6.64 -10.77 -5.86
CA VAL A 144 -5.26 -10.97 -6.32
C VAL A 144 -4.31 -10.76 -5.14
N HIS A 145 -3.60 -11.82 -4.74
CA HIS A 145 -2.56 -11.73 -3.72
C HIS A 145 -1.23 -11.40 -4.39
N ASP A 146 -1.05 -10.15 -4.75
CA ASP A 146 0.20 -9.65 -5.31
C ASP A 146 0.30 -8.13 -5.18
N SER A 147 1.45 -7.57 -5.62
CA SER A 147 1.60 -6.14 -5.82
C SER A 147 0.73 -5.63 -6.97
N PHE A 148 0.18 -4.45 -6.82
CA PHE A 148 -0.46 -3.72 -7.92
C PHE A 148 0.52 -3.37 -9.06
N ALA A 149 1.82 -3.55 -8.87
CA ALA A 149 2.82 -3.48 -9.95
C ALA A 149 2.62 -4.60 -10.99
N THR A 150 1.87 -5.67 -10.67
CA THR A 150 1.53 -6.75 -11.61
C THR A 150 0.17 -6.57 -12.28
N LEU A 151 -0.41 -5.36 -12.23
CA LEU A 151 -1.77 -5.05 -12.66
C LEU A 151 -2.10 -5.61 -14.04
N THR A 152 -1.30 -5.29 -15.06
CA THR A 152 -1.53 -5.71 -16.45
C THR A 152 -1.53 -7.24 -16.59
N ASP A 153 -0.52 -7.91 -16.02
CA ASP A 153 -0.37 -9.36 -16.12
C ASP A 153 -1.49 -10.09 -15.37
N SER A 154 -1.86 -9.60 -14.19
CA SER A 154 -2.94 -10.17 -13.39
C SER A 154 -4.30 -10.02 -14.06
N LEU A 155 -4.59 -8.88 -14.69
CA LEU A 155 -5.82 -8.67 -15.44
C LEU A 155 -5.86 -9.52 -16.72
N ALA A 156 -4.72 -9.60 -17.44
CA ALA A 156 -4.61 -10.43 -18.64
C ALA A 156 -4.86 -11.91 -18.33
N ALA A 157 -4.36 -12.42 -17.21
CA ALA A 157 -4.63 -13.79 -16.75
C ALA A 157 -6.12 -14.07 -16.49
N MET A 158 -6.91 -13.01 -16.21
CA MET A 158 -8.37 -13.09 -16.06
C MET A 158 -9.13 -12.83 -17.39
N GLY A 159 -8.43 -12.60 -18.51
CA GLY A 159 -9.01 -12.22 -19.79
C GLY A 159 -9.54 -10.78 -19.83
N ILE A 160 -9.07 -9.91 -18.92
CA ILE A 160 -9.50 -8.52 -18.81
C ILE A 160 -8.42 -7.65 -19.45
N THR A 161 -8.80 -6.86 -20.43
CA THR A 161 -7.91 -5.97 -21.18
C THR A 161 -8.09 -4.50 -20.82
N GLU A 162 -9.27 -4.12 -20.30
CA GLU A 162 -9.60 -2.74 -19.96
C GLU A 162 -10.51 -2.69 -18.73
N VAL A 163 -10.39 -1.61 -17.94
CA VAL A 163 -11.21 -1.35 -16.75
C VAL A 163 -11.81 0.05 -16.78
N ASP A 164 -12.90 0.23 -16.05
CA ASP A 164 -13.64 1.50 -15.97
C ASP A 164 -13.07 2.43 -14.90
N GLY A 165 -12.44 1.87 -13.87
CA GLY A 165 -11.81 2.66 -12.80
C GLY A 165 -10.69 1.93 -12.08
N LEU A 166 -9.64 2.69 -11.75
CA LEU A 166 -8.50 2.26 -10.94
C LEU A 166 -8.41 3.14 -9.69
N MET A 167 -8.33 2.51 -8.53
CA MET A 167 -8.14 3.18 -7.24
C MET A 167 -6.94 2.58 -6.51
N ALA A 168 -6.17 3.43 -5.82
CA ALA A 168 -5.13 3.01 -4.88
C ALA A 168 -5.12 3.93 -3.66
N ASP A 169 -5.09 3.34 -2.46
CA ASP A 169 -4.87 4.01 -1.17
C ASP A 169 -3.49 3.60 -0.66
N LEU A 170 -2.48 4.43 -0.96
CA LEU A 170 -1.07 4.08 -0.74
C LEU A 170 -0.68 4.09 0.74
N GLY A 171 0.43 3.46 1.04
CA GLY A 171 1.02 3.43 2.37
C GLY A 171 0.72 2.15 3.15
N ILE A 172 0.57 2.27 4.47
CA ILE A 172 0.37 1.14 5.38
C ILE A 172 -0.98 1.22 6.07
N SER A 173 -1.60 0.06 6.26
CA SER A 173 -2.87 -0.04 6.95
C SER A 173 -2.73 0.14 8.45
N SER A 174 -3.81 0.57 9.12
CA SER A 174 -3.80 0.72 10.59
C SER A 174 -3.40 -0.55 11.33
N PRO A 175 -3.89 -1.75 10.97
CA PRO A 175 -3.44 -2.98 11.62
C PRO A 175 -1.95 -3.24 11.51
N GLN A 176 -1.32 -2.90 10.37
CA GLN A 176 0.13 -3.03 10.22
C GLN A 176 0.90 -2.12 11.18
N ILE A 177 0.37 -0.91 11.46
CA ILE A 177 0.97 0.03 12.42
C ILE A 177 0.72 -0.41 13.86
N ASP A 178 -0.48 -0.92 14.14
CA ASP A 178 -0.94 -1.23 15.50
C ASP A 178 -0.43 -2.58 16.01
N ASP A 179 -0.05 -3.49 15.12
CA ASP A 179 0.61 -4.75 15.44
C ASP A 179 2.13 -4.55 15.55
N GLY A 180 2.65 -4.53 16.78
CA GLY A 180 4.09 -4.38 17.04
C GLY A 180 4.94 -5.47 16.38
N SER A 181 4.43 -6.69 16.23
CA SER A 181 5.16 -7.81 15.62
C SER A 181 5.50 -7.59 14.13
N ARG A 182 4.77 -6.69 13.45
CA ARG A 182 5.00 -6.32 12.06
C ARG A 182 6.15 -5.32 11.87
N GLY A 183 6.61 -4.66 12.93
CA GLY A 183 7.76 -3.77 12.91
C GLY A 183 7.59 -2.40 12.23
N PHE A 184 6.39 -2.04 11.77
CA PHE A 184 6.14 -0.75 11.09
C PHE A 184 6.21 0.46 12.02
N SER A 185 6.06 0.24 13.33
CA SER A 185 6.02 1.29 14.34
C SER A 185 7.02 1.00 15.45
N PHE A 186 7.57 2.05 16.03
CA PHE A 186 8.37 2.02 17.25
C PHE A 186 7.59 2.52 18.48
N MET A 187 6.28 2.70 18.37
CA MET A 187 5.41 3.04 19.51
C MET A 187 5.09 1.81 20.37
N ARG A 188 5.20 0.63 19.79
CA ARG A 188 5.13 -0.68 20.44
C ARG A 188 6.35 -1.46 19.99
N ASP A 189 7.01 -2.12 20.91
CA ASP A 189 8.18 -2.93 20.56
C ASP A 189 7.79 -4.18 19.77
N GLY A 190 8.68 -4.60 18.90
CA GLY A 190 8.50 -5.80 18.09
C GLY A 190 9.68 -6.03 17.15
N ALA A 191 9.61 -7.12 16.41
CA ALA A 191 10.63 -7.46 15.41
C ALA A 191 10.78 -6.36 14.35
N VAL A 192 12.00 -6.10 13.90
CA VAL A 192 12.30 -5.14 12.83
C VAL A 192 12.04 -5.81 11.47
N ASP A 193 10.77 -6.13 11.19
CA ASP A 193 10.37 -6.81 9.95
C ASP A 193 10.04 -5.82 8.82
N MET A 194 8.98 -5.05 8.96
CA MET A 194 8.45 -4.04 8.04
C MET A 194 8.02 -4.57 6.66
N ARG A 195 7.98 -5.87 6.42
CA ARG A 195 7.42 -6.42 5.18
C ARG A 195 5.90 -6.27 5.14
N MET A 196 5.35 -5.83 4.03
CA MET A 196 3.91 -5.91 3.76
C MET A 196 3.52 -7.36 3.49
N ASP A 197 4.23 -8.05 2.61
CA ASP A 197 4.10 -9.48 2.38
C ASP A 197 5.08 -10.26 3.25
N THR A 198 4.59 -10.83 4.34
CA THR A 198 5.42 -11.61 5.27
C THR A 198 5.77 -13.01 4.74
N SER A 199 5.14 -13.45 3.65
CA SER A 199 5.37 -14.79 3.07
C SER A 199 6.62 -14.84 2.19
N ARG A 200 7.19 -13.70 1.79
CA ARG A 200 8.33 -13.61 0.87
C ARG A 200 9.22 -12.40 1.15
N GLY A 201 10.40 -12.42 0.55
CA GLY A 201 11.39 -11.35 0.70
C GLY A 201 12.12 -11.38 2.02
N GLN A 202 13.02 -10.42 2.24
CA GLN A 202 13.80 -10.26 3.46
C GLN A 202 13.20 -9.18 4.35
N SER A 203 13.29 -9.38 5.68
CA SER A 203 12.92 -8.35 6.66
C SER A 203 13.93 -7.21 6.68
N VAL A 204 13.55 -6.09 7.30
CA VAL A 204 14.49 -4.98 7.52
C VAL A 204 15.66 -5.42 8.40
N ALA A 205 15.44 -6.26 9.43
CA ALA A 205 16.51 -6.80 10.26
C ALA A 205 17.53 -7.60 9.44
N GLU A 206 17.06 -8.51 8.59
CA GLU A 206 17.92 -9.32 7.71
C GLU A 206 18.68 -8.47 6.69
N TRP A 207 18.05 -7.41 6.20
CA TRP A 207 18.69 -6.45 5.30
C TRP A 207 19.76 -5.62 6.03
N LEU A 208 19.44 -5.06 7.21
CA LEU A 208 20.37 -4.28 8.03
C LEU A 208 21.60 -5.08 8.42
N ALA A 209 21.46 -6.38 8.68
CA ALA A 209 22.60 -7.26 8.98
C ALA A 209 23.61 -7.36 7.83
N LYS A 210 23.17 -7.26 6.57
CA LYS A 210 23.96 -7.49 5.36
C LYS A 210 24.42 -6.22 4.64
N VAL A 211 23.61 -5.15 4.70
CA VAL A 211 23.87 -3.92 3.96
C VAL A 211 25.10 -3.18 4.53
N ASP A 212 25.86 -2.51 3.66
CA ASP A 212 26.92 -1.60 4.07
C ASP A 212 26.34 -0.23 4.52
N ASP A 213 27.16 0.54 5.22
CA ASP A 213 26.73 1.83 5.79
C ASP A 213 26.51 2.92 4.71
N GLU A 214 27.17 2.84 3.56
CA GLU A 214 26.96 3.79 2.45
C GLU A 214 25.60 3.53 1.78
N THR A 215 25.29 2.28 1.45
CA THR A 215 23.99 1.90 0.87
C THR A 215 22.85 2.22 1.83
N LEU A 216 23.01 1.92 3.13
CA LEU A 216 22.01 2.29 4.15
C LEU A 216 21.83 3.81 4.21
N ALA A 217 22.91 4.58 4.21
CA ALA A 217 22.83 6.05 4.23
C ALA A 217 22.10 6.60 3.00
N ASN A 218 22.32 6.02 1.82
CA ASN A 218 21.62 6.39 0.60
C ASN A 218 20.12 6.09 0.68
N VAL A 219 19.75 4.92 1.18
CA VAL A 219 18.33 4.57 1.42
C VAL A 219 17.66 5.55 2.37
N LEU A 220 18.29 5.85 3.51
CA LEU A 220 17.76 6.81 4.48
C LEU A 220 17.61 8.23 3.89
N TYR A 221 18.52 8.63 3.01
CA TYR A 221 18.47 9.94 2.36
C TYR A 221 17.39 10.00 1.27
N GLU A 222 17.35 9.01 0.38
CA GLU A 222 16.47 9.02 -0.80
C GLU A 222 15.00 8.79 -0.43
N PHE A 223 14.74 7.83 0.47
CA PHE A 223 13.37 7.43 0.84
C PHE A 223 12.86 8.04 2.14
N GLY A 224 13.77 8.56 2.99
CA GLY A 224 13.41 9.26 4.22
C GLY A 224 13.53 10.77 4.15
N GLU A 225 14.18 11.31 3.11
CA GLU A 225 14.63 12.72 3.08
C GLU A 225 15.47 13.08 4.32
N GLU A 226 16.20 12.06 4.89
CA GLU A 226 16.97 12.19 6.14
C GLU A 226 18.34 12.86 5.88
N ARG A 227 18.50 14.08 6.33
CA ARG A 227 19.72 14.87 6.10
C ARG A 227 20.94 14.35 6.86
N HIS A 228 20.72 13.65 7.97
CA HIS A 228 21.78 13.09 8.81
C HIS A 228 22.02 11.60 8.53
N SER A 229 21.58 11.12 7.38
CA SER A 229 21.56 9.72 6.96
C SER A 229 22.87 8.98 7.18
N ARG A 230 24.03 9.58 6.82
CA ARG A 230 25.36 8.96 7.02
C ARG A 230 25.71 8.76 8.48
N ARG A 231 25.34 9.69 9.36
CA ARG A 231 25.59 9.57 10.80
C ARG A 231 24.70 8.51 11.42
N ILE A 232 23.44 8.48 11.02
CA ILE A 232 22.46 7.50 11.49
C ILE A 232 22.85 6.10 11.00
N ALA A 233 23.21 5.96 9.71
CA ALA A 233 23.63 4.67 9.15
C ALA A 233 24.82 4.07 9.91
N ARG A 234 25.85 4.86 10.21
CA ARG A 234 27.00 4.40 11.02
C ARG A 234 26.58 3.96 12.42
N ALA A 235 25.65 4.66 13.06
CA ALA A 235 25.17 4.29 14.38
C ALA A 235 24.38 2.98 14.34
N ILE A 236 23.51 2.80 13.35
CA ILE A 236 22.77 1.56 13.13
C ILE A 236 23.74 0.39 12.91
N LYS A 237 24.79 0.58 12.10
CA LYS A 237 25.78 -0.48 11.80
C LYS A 237 26.70 -0.84 12.99
N GLN A 238 26.61 -0.12 14.10
CA GLN A 238 27.29 -0.44 15.38
C GLN A 238 26.41 -1.24 16.33
N MET A 239 25.15 -1.54 15.97
CA MET A 239 24.27 -2.40 16.75
C MET A 239 24.70 -3.87 16.59
N ASP A 240 24.61 -4.63 17.68
CA ASP A 240 24.94 -6.06 17.69
C ASP A 240 23.80 -6.91 17.10
N SER A 241 22.55 -6.46 17.22
CA SER A 241 21.36 -7.14 16.69
C SER A 241 20.29 -6.13 16.23
N PHE A 242 19.30 -6.62 15.47
CA PHE A 242 18.17 -5.84 14.95
C PHE A 242 16.83 -6.51 15.34
N GLU A 243 16.65 -6.86 16.60
CA GLU A 243 15.49 -7.60 17.08
C GLU A 243 14.37 -6.70 17.61
N SER A 244 14.70 -5.47 18.05
CA SER A 244 13.76 -4.53 18.68
C SER A 244 13.63 -3.24 17.90
N THR A 245 12.39 -2.87 17.55
CA THR A 245 12.06 -1.59 16.94
C THR A 245 12.32 -0.41 17.88
N LEU A 246 12.15 -0.60 19.19
CA LEU A 246 12.45 0.43 20.18
C LEU A 246 13.95 0.71 20.29
N GLU A 247 14.78 -0.33 20.32
CA GLU A 247 16.24 -0.18 20.34
C GLU A 247 16.74 0.53 19.08
N LEU A 248 16.27 0.09 17.92
CA LEU A 248 16.61 0.75 16.63
C LEU A 248 16.19 2.23 16.65
N ALA A 249 15.00 2.55 17.13
CA ALA A 249 14.52 3.92 17.20
C ALA A 249 15.33 4.79 18.18
N GLU A 250 15.79 4.23 19.30
CA GLU A 250 16.61 4.95 20.28
C GLU A 250 18.02 5.20 19.71
N VAL A 251 18.64 4.23 19.04
CA VAL A 251 19.93 4.41 18.34
C VAL A 251 19.84 5.52 17.30
N ILE A 252 18.77 5.55 16.51
CA ILE A 252 18.53 6.61 15.50
C ILE A 252 18.38 7.97 16.20
N LYS A 253 17.60 8.02 17.28
CA LYS A 253 17.35 9.25 18.05
C LYS A 253 18.63 9.83 18.66
N VAL A 254 19.48 8.99 19.26
CA VAL A 254 20.77 9.41 19.81
C VAL A 254 21.74 9.88 18.71
N ALA A 255 21.71 9.22 17.56
CA ALA A 255 22.51 9.60 16.41
C ALA A 255 22.05 10.92 15.76
N HIS A 256 20.80 11.31 15.90
CA HIS A 256 20.25 12.52 15.27
C HIS A 256 20.67 13.77 16.08
N PRO A 257 21.42 14.73 15.50
CA PRO A 257 22.02 15.84 16.26
C PRO A 257 21.00 16.86 16.74
N ASN A 258 19.96 17.11 15.98
CA ASN A 258 18.94 18.11 16.28
C ASN A 258 17.57 17.63 15.78
N TRP A 259 16.65 17.33 16.67
CA TRP A 259 15.31 16.93 16.26
C TRP A 259 14.24 17.94 16.70
N GLN A 260 13.24 18.08 15.86
CA GLN A 260 12.14 19.02 16.08
C GLN A 260 11.16 18.48 17.11
N ARG A 261 10.72 19.32 18.03
CA ARG A 261 9.70 18.99 19.01
C ARG A 261 8.39 18.60 18.30
N GLY A 262 7.87 17.40 18.58
CA GLY A 262 6.61 16.90 18.02
C GLY A 262 6.74 15.91 16.86
N LYS A 263 7.96 15.65 16.33
CA LYS A 263 8.21 14.59 15.35
C LYS A 263 9.38 13.75 15.82
N HIS A 264 9.14 12.45 16.08
CA HIS A 264 10.22 11.57 16.53
C HIS A 264 11.31 11.43 15.46
N PRO A 265 12.60 11.52 15.81
CA PRO A 265 13.70 11.50 14.83
C PRO A 265 13.75 10.21 14.01
N ALA A 266 13.36 9.07 14.57
CA ALA A 266 13.33 7.80 13.84
C ALA A 266 12.26 7.72 12.74
N THR A 267 11.26 8.62 12.72
CA THR A 267 10.13 8.53 11.78
C THR A 267 10.60 8.48 10.33
N GLN A 268 11.54 9.32 9.94
CA GLN A 268 12.05 9.37 8.56
C GLN A 268 12.86 8.11 8.21
N SER A 269 13.66 7.61 9.14
CA SER A 269 14.45 6.40 8.92
C SER A 269 13.58 5.15 8.82
N PHE A 270 12.56 5.01 9.67
CA PHE A 270 11.59 3.92 9.58
C PHE A 270 10.81 3.96 8.27
N GLN A 271 10.33 5.14 7.88
CA GLN A 271 9.69 5.34 6.57
C GLN A 271 10.62 4.93 5.42
N ALA A 272 11.90 5.33 5.46
CA ALA A 272 12.85 5.00 4.42
C ALA A 272 13.07 3.49 4.28
N MET A 273 13.31 2.80 5.39
CA MET A 273 13.51 1.35 5.40
C MET A 273 12.27 0.61 4.93
N ARG A 274 11.07 1.04 5.36
CA ARG A 274 9.79 0.49 4.93
C ARG A 274 9.60 0.62 3.41
N ILE A 275 9.78 1.83 2.88
CA ILE A 275 9.63 2.10 1.45
C ILE A 275 10.60 1.24 0.63
N PHE A 276 11.84 1.12 1.10
CA PHE A 276 12.86 0.37 0.40
C PHE A 276 12.57 -1.13 0.39
N ILE A 277 12.29 -1.73 1.55
CA ILE A 277 12.10 -3.18 1.65
C ILE A 277 10.87 -3.67 0.89
N ASN A 278 9.83 -2.84 0.80
CA ASN A 278 8.59 -3.16 0.10
C ASN A 278 8.55 -2.67 -1.36
N ASN A 279 9.60 -2.02 -1.85
CA ASN A 279 9.64 -1.40 -3.18
C ASN A 279 8.46 -0.45 -3.45
N GLU A 280 7.97 0.27 -2.41
CA GLU A 280 6.72 1.01 -2.49
C GLU A 280 6.67 2.02 -3.64
N LEU A 281 7.74 2.78 -3.84
CA LEU A 281 7.78 3.81 -4.87
C LEU A 281 7.98 3.24 -6.29
N GLY A 282 8.70 2.12 -6.42
CA GLY A 282 8.81 1.40 -7.69
C GLY A 282 7.46 0.86 -8.14
N ASP A 283 6.74 0.24 -7.21
CA ASP A 283 5.39 -0.28 -7.48
C ASP A 283 4.40 0.83 -7.88
N VAL A 284 4.50 2.01 -7.26
CA VAL A 284 3.69 3.18 -7.65
C VAL A 284 4.02 3.63 -9.08
N ASP A 285 5.30 3.69 -9.45
CA ASP A 285 5.69 4.08 -10.81
C ASP A 285 5.15 3.06 -11.85
N ASP A 286 5.26 1.75 -11.55
CA ASP A 286 4.76 0.68 -12.41
C ASP A 286 3.22 0.72 -12.54
N PHE A 287 2.50 0.90 -11.44
CA PHE A 287 1.04 1.05 -11.42
C PHE A 287 0.56 2.23 -12.26
N LEU A 288 1.19 3.38 -12.06
CA LEU A 288 0.87 4.58 -12.83
C LEU A 288 1.10 4.38 -14.33
N ALA A 289 2.22 3.77 -14.71
CA ALA A 289 2.52 3.48 -16.11
C ALA A 289 1.48 2.53 -16.74
N GLN A 290 1.11 1.47 -16.01
CA GLN A 290 0.11 0.50 -16.44
C GLN A 290 -1.31 1.07 -16.50
N SER A 291 -1.61 2.14 -15.75
CA SER A 291 -2.93 2.78 -15.77
C SER A 291 -3.31 3.34 -17.15
N ILE A 292 -2.33 3.73 -17.98
CA ILE A 292 -2.60 4.30 -19.29
C ILE A 292 -3.22 3.30 -20.27
N PRO A 293 -2.60 2.11 -20.51
CA PRO A 293 -3.15 1.13 -21.44
C PRO A 293 -4.40 0.40 -20.90
N ILE A 294 -4.55 0.29 -19.58
CA ILE A 294 -5.61 -0.50 -18.95
C ILE A 294 -6.90 0.28 -18.76
N LEU A 295 -6.85 1.59 -18.55
CA LEU A 295 -8.07 2.39 -18.40
C LEU A 295 -8.74 2.61 -19.76
N LYS A 296 -10.03 2.29 -19.85
CA LYS A 296 -10.89 2.68 -20.98
C LYS A 296 -10.87 4.19 -21.19
N SER A 297 -11.20 4.64 -22.39
CA SER A 297 -11.56 6.04 -22.61
C SER A 297 -12.72 6.45 -21.70
N GLY A 298 -12.55 7.53 -20.95
CA GLY A 298 -13.48 7.96 -19.90
C GLY A 298 -13.27 7.30 -18.53
N GLY A 299 -12.45 6.25 -18.46
CA GLY A 299 -12.11 5.57 -17.19
C GLY A 299 -11.40 6.48 -16.20
N GLN A 300 -11.52 6.17 -14.92
CA GLN A 300 -11.07 7.03 -13.83
C GLN A 300 -9.84 6.47 -13.11
N LEU A 301 -8.87 7.32 -12.84
CA LEU A 301 -7.74 7.05 -11.95
C LEU A 301 -7.90 7.87 -10.68
N ALA A 302 -7.88 7.21 -9.51
CA ALA A 302 -7.97 7.84 -8.19
C ALA A 302 -6.87 7.26 -7.28
N VAL A 303 -5.94 8.10 -6.81
CA VAL A 303 -4.81 7.66 -5.98
C VAL A 303 -4.68 8.55 -4.75
N ILE A 304 -4.71 7.94 -3.57
CA ILE A 304 -4.44 8.58 -2.28
C ILE A 304 -2.98 8.35 -1.92
N SER A 305 -2.30 9.40 -1.49
CA SER A 305 -0.92 9.38 -0.99
C SER A 305 -0.84 10.00 0.39
N PHE A 306 0.11 9.53 1.23
CA PHE A 306 0.28 10.00 2.62
C PHE A 306 1.57 10.77 2.86
N HIS A 307 2.53 10.68 1.96
CA HIS A 307 3.79 11.42 2.08
C HIS A 307 4.25 12.06 0.77
N SER A 308 5.21 12.99 0.90
CA SER A 308 5.71 13.84 -0.19
C SER A 308 6.26 13.08 -1.40
N LEU A 309 6.89 11.93 -1.17
CA LEU A 309 7.53 11.15 -2.24
C LEU A 309 6.49 10.49 -3.14
N GLU A 310 5.42 9.91 -2.56
CA GLU A 310 4.28 9.37 -3.31
C GLU A 310 3.56 10.47 -4.08
N ASP A 311 3.14 11.55 -3.38
CA ASP A 311 2.40 12.65 -3.99
C ASP A 311 3.17 13.30 -5.15
N ARG A 312 4.49 13.42 -5.01
CA ARG A 312 5.38 13.96 -6.05
C ARG A 312 5.35 13.10 -7.31
N ARG A 313 5.43 11.75 -7.19
CA ARG A 313 5.39 10.82 -8.32
C ARG A 313 4.05 10.87 -9.06
N ILE A 314 2.95 10.77 -8.32
CA ILE A 314 1.60 10.84 -8.88
C ILE A 314 1.37 12.19 -9.58
N LYS A 315 1.77 13.29 -8.93
CA LYS A 315 1.67 14.63 -9.49
C LYS A 315 2.47 14.77 -10.79
N GLN A 316 3.73 14.33 -10.79
CA GLN A 316 4.59 14.44 -11.97
C GLN A 316 4.05 13.58 -13.12
N PHE A 317 3.63 12.35 -12.84
CA PHE A 317 3.01 11.46 -13.82
C PHE A 317 1.76 12.10 -14.44
N LEU A 318 0.81 12.54 -13.62
CA LEU A 318 -0.43 13.15 -14.12
C LEU A 318 -0.17 14.49 -14.85
N GLN A 319 0.79 15.29 -14.42
CA GLN A 319 1.17 16.52 -15.13
C GLN A 319 1.76 16.21 -16.50
N ARG A 320 2.68 15.25 -16.57
CA ARG A 320 3.29 14.78 -17.81
C ARG A 320 2.23 14.36 -18.82
N HIS A 321 1.36 13.45 -18.40
CA HIS A 321 0.37 12.82 -19.29
C HIS A 321 -0.91 13.64 -19.53
N SER A 322 -1.15 14.70 -18.75
CA SER A 322 -2.27 15.63 -19.02
C SER A 322 -1.88 16.83 -19.87
N LYS A 323 -0.61 17.25 -19.78
CA LYS A 323 -0.12 18.41 -20.54
C LYS A 323 0.68 18.02 -21.79
N GLY A 324 1.19 16.78 -21.85
CA GLY A 324 2.16 16.36 -22.86
C GLY A 324 3.51 17.07 -22.68
N GLN A 325 3.85 17.41 -21.43
CA GLN A 325 5.11 18.08 -21.08
C GLN A 325 6.00 17.10 -20.33
N TYR A 326 7.13 16.81 -20.91
CA TYR A 326 8.09 15.84 -20.39
C TYR A 326 9.39 16.58 -20.03
N PRO A 327 10.00 16.31 -18.87
CA PRO A 327 11.24 17.00 -18.44
C PRO A 327 12.38 16.86 -19.45
N GLU A 328 12.48 15.72 -20.14
CA GLU A 328 13.45 15.45 -21.18
C GLU A 328 13.30 16.35 -22.41
N ASP A 329 12.12 16.93 -22.62
CA ASP A 329 11.82 17.80 -23.75
C ASP A 329 12.05 19.30 -23.44
N GLU A 330 12.25 19.69 -22.17
CA GLU A 330 12.35 21.10 -21.73
C GLU A 330 13.47 21.89 -22.40
N ASN A 331 14.58 21.20 -22.74
CA ASN A 331 15.75 21.84 -23.35
C ASN A 331 15.79 21.70 -24.88
N LEU A 332 14.73 21.11 -25.48
CA LEU A 332 14.66 20.98 -26.94
C LEU A 332 14.16 22.28 -27.57
N PRO A 333 14.82 22.77 -28.64
CA PRO A 333 14.36 23.97 -29.38
C PRO A 333 12.94 23.85 -29.92
N MET A 334 12.53 22.62 -30.28
CA MET A 334 11.19 22.26 -30.70
C MET A 334 10.76 20.95 -30.03
N PRO A 335 10.08 21.04 -28.88
CA PRO A 335 9.58 19.84 -28.19
C PRO A 335 8.59 19.08 -29.09
N PRO A 336 8.67 17.75 -29.14
CA PRO A 336 7.70 16.94 -29.87
C PRO A 336 6.31 17.08 -29.28
N LYS A 337 5.28 16.95 -30.12
CA LYS A 337 3.91 16.80 -29.59
C LYS A 337 3.78 15.42 -28.96
N ARG A 338 3.63 15.41 -27.64
CA ARG A 338 3.39 14.19 -26.89
C ARG A 338 1.89 13.93 -26.69
N PRO A 339 1.43 12.68 -26.69
CA PRO A 339 0.05 12.35 -26.42
C PRO A 339 -0.36 12.78 -25.01
N ARG A 340 -1.64 13.10 -24.84
CA ARG A 340 -2.23 13.48 -23.55
C ARG A 340 -3.23 12.42 -23.15
N TYR A 341 -2.80 11.51 -22.30
CA TYR A 341 -3.60 10.36 -21.91
C TYR A 341 -4.61 10.65 -20.79
N PHE A 342 -4.41 11.72 -20.05
CA PHE A 342 -5.30 12.08 -18.94
C PHE A 342 -5.83 13.50 -19.08
N SER A 343 -7.04 13.73 -18.55
CA SER A 343 -7.61 15.05 -18.34
C SER A 343 -6.79 15.87 -17.33
N LYS A 344 -7.09 17.16 -17.18
CA LYS A 344 -6.47 18.00 -16.14
C LYS A 344 -6.71 17.37 -14.77
N PRO A 345 -5.65 17.01 -14.02
CA PRO A 345 -5.81 16.34 -12.74
C PRO A 345 -6.44 17.27 -11.69
N LYS A 346 -7.23 16.66 -10.81
CA LYS A 346 -7.78 17.30 -9.61
C LYS A 346 -7.07 16.77 -8.39
N ARG A 347 -7.10 17.53 -7.30
CA ARG A 347 -6.55 17.15 -5.99
C ARG A 347 -7.53 17.54 -4.89
N VAL A 348 -7.77 16.63 -3.97
CA VAL A 348 -8.61 16.82 -2.79
C VAL A 348 -7.83 16.41 -1.55
N GLY A 349 -7.93 17.17 -0.48
CA GLY A 349 -7.40 16.80 0.83
C GLY A 349 -8.54 16.48 1.80
N PRO A 350 -8.24 15.86 2.96
CA PRO A 350 -9.22 15.53 3.97
C PRO A 350 -9.86 16.78 4.55
N SER A 351 -11.11 16.66 5.00
CA SER A 351 -11.84 17.71 5.70
C SER A 351 -11.23 17.95 7.09
N LYS A 352 -11.52 19.10 7.69
CA LYS A 352 -11.09 19.39 9.08
C LYS A 352 -11.68 18.40 10.08
N ASP A 353 -12.91 17.98 9.84
CA ASP A 353 -13.61 17.01 10.70
C ASP A 353 -12.95 15.64 10.60
N GLU A 354 -12.62 15.19 9.39
CA GLU A 354 -11.89 13.96 9.17
C GLU A 354 -10.51 13.97 9.86
N VAL A 355 -9.75 15.07 9.73
CA VAL A 355 -8.44 15.21 10.39
C VAL A 355 -8.58 15.21 11.91
N SER A 356 -9.68 15.75 12.47
CA SER A 356 -9.92 15.75 13.92
C SER A 356 -10.26 14.35 14.44
N GLN A 357 -10.98 13.55 13.67
CA GLN A 357 -11.35 12.16 13.99
C GLN A 357 -10.21 11.17 13.72
N ASN A 358 -9.52 11.37 12.60
CA ASN A 358 -8.38 10.56 12.20
C ASN A 358 -7.14 11.44 11.90
N PRO A 359 -6.28 11.72 12.90
CA PRO A 359 -5.08 12.53 12.69
C PRO A 359 -4.10 11.99 11.65
N ARG A 360 -4.17 10.68 11.32
CA ARG A 360 -3.34 10.05 10.26
C ARG A 360 -3.72 10.56 8.87
N SER A 361 -4.97 11.02 8.67
CA SER A 361 -5.43 11.58 7.38
C SER A 361 -4.81 12.94 7.05
N ARG A 362 -4.26 13.67 8.04
CA ARG A 362 -3.75 15.06 7.88
C ARG A 362 -2.83 15.26 6.69
N SER A 363 -2.02 14.27 6.34
CA SER A 363 -1.05 14.35 5.24
C SER A 363 -1.57 13.78 3.92
N ALA A 364 -2.79 13.24 3.92
CA ALA A 364 -3.36 12.56 2.77
C ALA A 364 -3.72 13.53 1.64
N TRP A 365 -3.51 13.08 0.40
CA TRP A 365 -3.94 13.77 -0.81
C TRP A 365 -4.51 12.77 -1.81
N LEU A 366 -5.76 12.94 -2.16
CA LEU A 366 -6.37 12.25 -3.29
C LEU A 366 -6.06 13.02 -4.58
N ARG A 367 -5.45 12.35 -5.56
CA ARG A 367 -5.30 12.83 -6.93
C ARG A 367 -6.13 12.00 -7.87
N MET A 368 -6.83 12.65 -8.77
CA MET A 368 -7.72 12.00 -9.71
C MET A 368 -7.61 12.60 -11.10
N ALA A 369 -7.79 11.76 -12.11
CA ALA A 369 -7.86 12.17 -13.51
C ALA A 369 -8.67 11.16 -14.34
N THR A 370 -9.27 11.63 -15.42
CA THR A 370 -10.01 10.80 -16.37
C THR A 370 -9.12 10.45 -17.54
N ARG A 371 -9.12 9.21 -17.98
CA ARG A 371 -8.47 8.73 -19.21
C ARG A 371 -9.14 9.41 -20.43
N THR A 372 -8.35 10.00 -21.31
CA THR A 372 -8.85 10.60 -22.56
C THR A 372 -9.10 9.52 -23.62
N ASP A 373 -9.62 9.92 -24.74
CA ASP A 373 -9.80 9.08 -25.95
C ASP A 373 -8.50 8.89 -26.77
N THR A 374 -7.39 9.48 -26.33
CA THR A 374 -6.10 9.36 -27.00
C THR A 374 -5.64 7.90 -26.99
N GLU A 375 -5.46 7.32 -28.17
CA GLU A 375 -4.97 5.95 -28.32
C GLU A 375 -3.60 5.76 -27.68
N TYR A 376 -3.43 4.66 -26.93
CA TYR A 376 -2.16 4.34 -26.30
C TYR A 376 -1.13 3.94 -27.36
N GLN A 377 -0.04 4.67 -27.40
CA GLN A 377 1.10 4.37 -28.26
C GLN A 377 2.18 3.72 -27.41
N GLN A 378 2.39 2.43 -27.60
CA GLN A 378 3.52 1.75 -27.00
C GLN A 378 4.80 2.37 -27.59
N THR A 379 5.57 3.07 -26.77
CA THR A 379 6.88 3.58 -27.19
C THR A 379 7.80 2.36 -27.34
N LEU A 380 8.21 2.07 -28.58
CA LEU A 380 9.17 1.03 -28.94
C LEU A 380 10.54 1.32 -28.36
#